data_6fcad5c4e0babd5ea73f9ee664170690
#
_entry.id   6fcad5c4e0babd5ea73f9ee664170690
#
_cell.length_a   1.000
_cell.length_b   1.000
_cell.length_c   1.000
_cell.angle_alpha   90.00
_cell.angle_beta   90.00
_cell.angle_gamma   90.00
#
_symmetry.space_group_name_H-M   'P 1'
#
loop_
_entity.id
_entity.type
_entity.pdbx_description
1 polymer ?
#
loop_
_entity_poly.entity_id
_entity_poly.type
_entity_poly.pdbx_seq_one_letter_code
_entity_poly.pdbx_strand_id
1 'polypeptide(L)'
;MEQVTVTRGTCYRYADYGYGSYLTYKYTVQFGNISATAYCVQPSADSPESGTYSISRLKDQKALAKICYYGTKASGNEGFFAEKHPDFSEGQRFILVHMAASYANGSGDAFSGASETGTELAMELYEYCMVQPEIPDVDMEFSDDSVHAYVDGEVPGLKRGQGLLLFAVYLYFPCFF
;
A
#
# COMPACT_ATOMS: atom_id res chain seq x y z
N MET A 1 -10.91 9.04 -18.43
CA MET A 1 -10.04 8.05 -17.73
C MET A 1 -9.15 8.86 -16.82
N GLU A 2 -9.23 8.61 -15.53
CA GLU A 2 -8.45 9.35 -14.54
C GLU A 2 -6.97 9.01 -14.67
N GLN A 3 -6.11 9.99 -14.41
CA GLN A 3 -4.66 9.84 -14.51
C GLN A 3 -3.98 10.23 -13.21
N VAL A 4 -2.86 9.58 -12.94
CA VAL A 4 -1.99 9.88 -11.80
C VAL A 4 -0.56 10.04 -12.28
N THR A 5 0.20 10.86 -11.56
CA THR A 5 1.65 10.91 -11.73
C THR A 5 2.29 9.93 -10.76
N VAL A 6 3.11 9.04 -11.28
CA VAL A 6 3.88 8.07 -10.51
C VAL A 6 5.34 8.49 -10.50
N THR A 7 5.94 8.53 -9.32
CA THR A 7 7.37 8.75 -9.14
C THR A 7 8.00 7.52 -8.53
N ARG A 8 8.94 6.90 -9.23
CA ARG A 8 9.75 5.81 -8.71
C ARG A 8 10.84 6.39 -7.80
N GLY A 9 10.82 6.02 -6.54
CA GLY A 9 11.70 6.51 -5.51
C GLY A 9 12.77 5.49 -5.09
N THR A 10 12.96 5.34 -3.78
CA THR A 10 13.98 4.49 -3.19
C THR A 10 13.85 3.03 -3.62
N CYS A 11 14.97 2.43 -4.03
CA CYS A 11 15.10 1.00 -4.24
C CYS A 11 15.44 0.33 -2.91
N TYR A 12 14.62 -0.64 -2.50
CA TYR A 12 14.88 -1.48 -1.34
C TYR A 12 15.26 -2.89 -1.80
N ARG A 13 16.49 -3.31 -1.45
CA ARG A 13 16.97 -4.66 -1.72
C ARG A 13 16.69 -5.54 -0.50
N TYR A 14 16.07 -6.67 -0.71
CA TYR A 14 15.77 -7.63 0.36
C TYR A 14 17.03 -8.10 1.08
N ALA A 15 18.15 -8.26 0.33
CA ALA A 15 19.42 -8.69 0.88
C ALA A 15 19.99 -7.74 1.95
N ASP A 16 19.74 -6.43 1.82
CA ASP A 16 20.22 -5.43 2.78
C ASP A 16 19.58 -5.58 4.17
N TYR A 17 18.48 -6.34 4.24
CA TYR A 17 17.69 -6.57 5.45
C TYR A 17 17.60 -8.05 5.85
N GLY A 18 18.28 -8.94 5.13
CA GLY A 18 18.23 -10.37 5.39
C GLY A 18 16.92 -11.05 4.93
N TYR A 19 16.15 -10.40 4.08
CA TYR A 19 14.84 -10.89 3.63
C TYR A 19 14.86 -11.60 2.28
N GLY A 20 16.03 -11.82 1.69
CA GLY A 20 16.18 -12.59 0.45
C GLY A 20 16.97 -11.87 -0.63
N SER A 21 16.74 -12.25 -1.90
CA SER A 21 17.53 -11.78 -3.05
C SER A 21 16.78 -10.83 -3.99
N TYR A 22 15.51 -10.52 -3.68
CA TYR A 22 14.66 -9.68 -4.51
C TYR A 22 14.89 -8.17 -4.23
N LEU A 23 14.28 -7.31 -5.00
CA LEU A 23 14.24 -5.86 -4.78
C LEU A 23 12.87 -5.29 -5.13
N THR A 24 12.53 -4.18 -4.52
CA THR A 24 11.32 -3.41 -4.83
C THR A 24 11.59 -1.92 -4.75
N TYR A 25 10.71 -1.12 -5.32
CA TYR A 25 10.81 0.35 -5.28
C TYR A 25 9.66 0.93 -4.47
N LYS A 26 9.95 1.97 -3.70
CA LYS A 26 8.92 2.81 -3.11
C LYS A 26 8.44 3.77 -4.19
N TYR A 27 7.15 3.72 -4.49
CA TYR A 27 6.50 4.63 -5.40
C TYR A 27 5.77 5.72 -4.64
N THR A 28 5.79 6.92 -5.19
CA THR A 28 4.87 8.00 -4.79
C THR A 28 3.91 8.23 -5.94
N VAL A 29 2.63 8.23 -5.62
CA VAL A 29 1.56 8.54 -6.57
C VAL A 29 0.93 9.85 -6.19
N GLN A 30 0.75 10.71 -7.18
CA GLN A 30 0.09 11.99 -7.02
C GLN A 30 -1.18 12.03 -7.88
N PHE A 31 -2.29 12.35 -7.23
CA PHE A 31 -3.59 12.58 -7.84
C PHE A 31 -4.12 13.94 -7.36
N GLY A 32 -4.14 14.94 -8.24
CA GLY A 32 -4.42 16.30 -7.84
C GLY A 32 -3.45 16.77 -6.73
N ASN A 33 -4.00 17.20 -5.60
CA ASN A 33 -3.24 17.63 -4.42
C ASN A 33 -2.90 16.51 -3.44
N ILE A 34 -3.24 15.27 -3.80
CA ILE A 34 -3.08 14.12 -2.92
C ILE A 34 -1.83 13.36 -3.32
N SER A 35 -1.03 13.00 -2.33
CA SER A 35 0.16 12.18 -2.51
C SER A 35 0.10 10.97 -1.59
N ALA A 36 0.37 9.79 -2.14
CA ALA A 36 0.35 8.53 -1.40
C ALA A 36 1.51 7.62 -1.78
N THR A 37 1.89 6.73 -0.88
CA THR A 37 2.81 5.64 -1.18
C THR A 37 2.07 4.53 -1.93
N ALA A 38 2.70 3.98 -2.95
CA ALA A 38 2.17 2.85 -3.70
C ALA A 38 3.17 1.69 -3.74
N TYR A 39 2.64 0.49 -3.92
CA TYR A 39 3.38 -0.77 -3.96
C TYR A 39 3.16 -1.45 -5.32
N CYS A 40 4.23 -2.02 -5.89
CA CYS A 40 4.09 -2.95 -7.00
C CYS A 40 3.68 -4.32 -6.44
N VAL A 41 2.49 -4.80 -6.76
CA VAL A 41 1.96 -6.05 -6.19
C VAL A 41 2.12 -7.26 -7.12
N GLN A 42 2.89 -7.12 -8.17
CA GLN A 42 3.26 -8.19 -9.11
C GLN A 42 4.79 -8.27 -9.21
N PRO A 43 5.46 -9.00 -8.31
CA PRO A 43 6.93 -9.01 -8.23
C PRO A 43 7.65 -9.40 -9.51
N SER A 44 7.12 -10.36 -10.28
CA SER A 44 7.74 -10.81 -11.54
C SER A 44 7.56 -9.84 -12.72
N ALA A 45 6.71 -8.82 -12.55
CA ALA A 45 6.50 -7.83 -13.58
C ALA A 45 7.59 -6.75 -13.57
N ASP A 46 7.81 -6.12 -14.72
CA ASP A 46 8.74 -5.01 -14.83
C ASP A 46 8.32 -3.86 -13.89
N SER A 47 9.29 -3.35 -13.16
CA SER A 47 9.05 -2.22 -12.26
C SER A 47 8.66 -0.97 -13.05
N PRO A 48 7.51 -0.34 -12.74
CA PRO A 48 7.09 0.87 -13.42
C PRO A 48 8.14 1.98 -13.38
N GLU A 49 8.29 2.70 -14.46
CA GLU A 49 9.10 3.92 -14.50
C GLU A 49 8.29 5.12 -13.97
N SER A 50 8.98 6.23 -13.68
CA SER A 50 8.28 7.48 -13.38
C SER A 50 7.53 7.98 -14.62
N GLY A 51 6.28 8.41 -14.44
CA GLY A 51 5.46 8.85 -15.56
C GLY A 51 4.00 9.10 -15.18
N THR A 52 3.18 9.36 -16.18
CA THR A 52 1.73 9.52 -16.03
C THR A 52 1.03 8.25 -16.48
N TYR A 53 0.15 7.74 -15.62
CA TYR A 53 -0.56 6.48 -15.84
C TYR A 53 -2.06 6.66 -15.66
N SER A 54 -2.82 5.90 -16.42
CA SER A 54 -4.26 5.78 -16.22
C SER A 54 -4.53 4.89 -15.02
N ILE A 55 -5.54 5.25 -14.23
CA ILE A 55 -5.95 4.47 -13.06
C ILE A 55 -7.33 3.87 -13.25
N SER A 56 -7.54 2.75 -12.59
CA SER A 56 -8.85 2.14 -12.42
C SER A 56 -8.99 1.63 -10.99
N ARG A 57 -10.21 1.68 -10.47
CA ARG A 57 -10.50 1.12 -9.14
C ARG A 57 -10.52 -0.40 -9.24
N LEU A 58 -9.73 -1.06 -8.39
CA LEU A 58 -9.85 -2.50 -8.17
C LEU A 58 -11.10 -2.77 -7.33
N LYS A 59 -11.94 -3.69 -7.82
CA LYS A 59 -13.11 -4.16 -7.09
C LYS A 59 -12.77 -5.43 -6.31
N ASP A 60 -13.45 -5.65 -5.21
CA ASP A 60 -13.40 -6.89 -4.41
C ASP A 60 -12.01 -7.29 -3.87
N GLN A 61 -11.10 -6.33 -3.71
CA GLN A 61 -9.76 -6.55 -3.17
C GLN A 61 -9.67 -6.23 -1.68
N LYS A 62 -10.59 -6.79 -0.88
CA LYS A 62 -10.70 -6.50 0.56
C LYS A 62 -9.43 -6.84 1.34
N ALA A 63 -8.80 -7.98 1.04
CA ALA A 63 -7.56 -8.40 1.70
C ALA A 63 -6.42 -7.38 1.45
N LEU A 64 -6.23 -7.00 0.19
CA LEU A 64 -5.23 -6.00 -0.18
C LEU A 64 -5.50 -4.65 0.49
N ALA A 65 -6.77 -4.23 0.54
CA ALA A 65 -7.18 -3.02 1.24
C ALA A 65 -6.80 -3.05 2.73
N LYS A 66 -7.06 -4.16 3.42
CA LYS A 66 -6.69 -4.34 4.82
C LYS A 66 -5.17 -4.27 5.04
N ILE A 67 -4.37 -4.87 4.17
CA ILE A 67 -2.89 -4.77 4.26
C ILE A 67 -2.44 -3.32 4.14
N CYS A 68 -2.94 -2.59 3.17
CA CYS A 68 -2.56 -1.19 2.98
C CYS A 68 -3.04 -0.28 4.12
N TYR A 69 -4.18 -0.59 4.73
CA TYR A 69 -4.73 0.21 5.83
C TYR A 69 -4.05 -0.09 7.16
N TYR A 70 -4.07 -1.35 7.58
CA TYR A 70 -3.56 -1.75 8.90
C TYR A 70 -2.05 -1.98 8.93
N GLY A 71 -1.45 -2.30 7.80
CA GLY A 71 0.00 -2.48 7.66
C GLY A 71 0.79 -1.19 7.59
N THR A 72 0.13 -0.05 7.38
CA THR A 72 0.77 1.26 7.22
C THR A 72 0.18 2.30 8.18
N LYS A 73 0.62 3.56 8.07
CA LYS A 73 0.10 4.68 8.85
C LYS A 73 -1.34 5.09 8.48
N ALA A 74 -1.93 4.49 7.48
CA ALA A 74 -3.27 4.85 7.01
C ALA A 74 -4.37 4.59 8.05
N SER A 75 -4.13 3.67 8.99
CA SER A 75 -5.04 3.40 10.12
C SER A 75 -5.01 4.45 11.24
N GLY A 76 -4.24 5.53 11.08
CA GLY A 76 -4.07 6.58 12.10
C GLY A 76 -3.08 6.23 13.21
N ASN A 77 -2.44 5.06 13.14
CA ASN A 77 -1.33 4.64 13.97
C ASN A 77 -0.05 4.53 13.14
N GLU A 78 1.05 4.09 13.73
CA GLU A 78 2.33 3.93 13.01
C GLU A 78 2.39 2.69 12.10
N GLY A 79 1.30 1.90 12.03
CA GLY A 79 1.21 0.65 11.31
C GLY A 79 1.74 -0.54 12.09
N PHE A 80 1.35 -1.74 11.68
CA PHE A 80 1.60 -2.99 12.39
C PHE A 80 3.07 -3.18 12.82
N PHE A 81 4.01 -3.06 11.86
CA PHE A 81 5.42 -3.29 12.18
C PHE A 81 6.04 -2.20 13.05
N ALA A 82 5.54 -0.97 12.97
CA ALA A 82 6.02 0.10 13.84
C ALA A 82 5.64 -0.12 15.31
N GLU A 83 4.49 -0.72 15.54
CA GLU A 83 4.02 -1.05 16.89
C GLU A 83 4.67 -2.35 17.41
N LYS A 84 4.69 -3.39 16.59
CA LYS A 84 5.14 -4.71 17.01
C LYS A 84 6.66 -4.89 16.96
N HIS A 85 7.29 -4.25 16.01
CA HIS A 85 8.74 -4.28 15.78
C HIS A 85 9.29 -2.85 15.65
N PRO A 86 9.33 -2.07 16.75
CA PRO A 86 9.70 -0.65 16.71
C PRO A 86 11.13 -0.42 16.19
N ASP A 87 12.01 -1.41 16.31
CA ASP A 87 13.38 -1.35 15.82
C ASP A 87 13.51 -1.54 14.30
N PHE A 88 12.43 -1.91 13.62
CA PHE A 88 12.47 -2.07 12.16
C PHE A 88 12.63 -0.71 11.47
N SER A 89 13.58 -0.63 10.57
CA SER A 89 13.77 0.52 9.69
C SER A 89 12.58 0.69 8.73
N GLU A 90 12.47 1.85 8.11
CA GLU A 90 11.46 2.10 7.07
C GLU A 90 11.55 1.07 5.93
N GLY A 91 12.78 0.72 5.50
CA GLY A 91 12.99 -0.24 4.43
C GLY A 91 12.52 -1.65 4.78
N GLN A 92 12.76 -2.10 6.02
CA GLN A 92 12.24 -3.38 6.51
C GLN A 92 10.72 -3.41 6.47
N ARG A 93 10.08 -2.40 7.05
CA ARG A 93 8.61 -2.29 7.07
C ARG A 93 8.03 -2.23 5.66
N PHE A 94 8.66 -1.45 4.77
CA PHE A 94 8.20 -1.32 3.38
C PHE A 94 8.25 -2.66 2.63
N ILE A 95 9.36 -3.39 2.72
CA ILE A 95 9.53 -4.70 2.07
C ILE A 95 8.48 -5.69 2.57
N LEU A 96 8.24 -5.75 3.88
CA LEU A 96 7.31 -6.70 4.47
C LEU A 96 5.86 -6.38 4.09
N VAL A 97 5.48 -5.10 4.05
CA VAL A 97 4.17 -4.68 3.53
C VAL A 97 4.04 -5.00 2.05
N HIS A 98 5.09 -4.77 1.24
CA HIS A 98 5.10 -5.11 -0.18
C HIS A 98 4.85 -6.61 -0.42
N MET A 99 5.53 -7.48 0.33
CA MET A 99 5.32 -8.94 0.23
C MET A 99 3.91 -9.35 0.62
N ALA A 100 3.41 -8.85 1.76
CA ALA A 100 2.05 -9.12 2.22
C ALA A 100 0.98 -8.61 1.25
N ALA A 101 1.20 -7.43 0.67
CA ALA A 101 0.31 -6.84 -0.35
C ALA A 101 0.30 -7.68 -1.64
N SER A 102 1.48 -8.14 -2.09
CA SER A 102 1.59 -9.03 -3.26
C SER A 102 0.86 -10.34 -3.03
N TYR A 103 1.00 -10.93 -1.84
CA TYR A 103 0.28 -12.13 -1.46
C TYR A 103 -1.24 -11.90 -1.41
N ALA A 104 -1.69 -10.82 -0.78
CA ALA A 104 -3.11 -10.44 -0.71
C ALA A 104 -3.72 -10.15 -2.08
N ASN A 105 -2.93 -9.67 -3.04
CA ASN A 105 -3.33 -9.51 -4.44
C ASN A 105 -3.51 -10.85 -5.19
N GLY A 106 -3.08 -11.96 -4.61
CA GLY A 106 -3.12 -13.28 -5.24
C GLY A 106 -1.96 -13.53 -6.20
N SER A 107 -0.86 -12.79 -6.10
CA SER A 107 0.32 -13.01 -6.93
C SER A 107 1.00 -14.32 -6.53
N GLY A 108 1.09 -15.28 -7.45
CA GLY A 108 1.69 -16.59 -7.20
C GLY A 108 3.19 -16.54 -6.88
N ASP A 109 3.84 -15.41 -7.18
CA ASP A 109 5.25 -15.11 -6.98
C ASP A 109 5.50 -14.13 -5.83
N ALA A 110 4.51 -13.88 -4.97
CA ALA A 110 4.57 -12.89 -3.89
C ALA A 110 5.82 -13.02 -2.99
N PHE A 111 6.31 -14.23 -2.79
CA PHE A 111 7.49 -14.54 -1.99
C PHE A 111 8.69 -14.99 -2.83
N SER A 112 8.67 -14.77 -4.13
CA SER A 112 9.79 -15.11 -5.00
C SER A 112 11.06 -14.38 -4.57
N GLY A 113 12.14 -15.13 -4.35
CA GLY A 113 13.39 -14.59 -3.85
C GLY A 113 13.37 -14.10 -2.39
N ALA A 114 12.27 -14.27 -1.66
CA ALA A 114 12.20 -13.97 -0.23
C ALA A 114 12.89 -15.06 0.61
N SER A 115 13.45 -14.66 1.76
CA SER A 115 13.94 -15.60 2.77
C SER A 115 12.76 -16.15 3.58
N GLU A 116 13.00 -17.24 4.32
CA GLU A 116 12.03 -17.80 5.26
C GLU A 116 11.57 -16.75 6.27
N THR A 117 12.51 -16.07 6.93
CA THR A 117 12.21 -14.99 7.88
C THR A 117 11.38 -13.86 7.26
N GLY A 118 11.72 -13.41 6.05
CA GLY A 118 10.93 -12.38 5.35
C GLY A 118 9.51 -12.84 5.05
N THR A 119 9.36 -14.10 4.63
CA THR A 119 8.05 -14.71 4.36
C THR A 119 7.21 -14.83 5.63
N GLU A 120 7.80 -15.31 6.72
CA GLU A 120 7.10 -15.46 8.01
C GLU A 120 6.59 -14.11 8.53
N LEU A 121 7.43 -13.08 8.53
CA LEU A 121 7.05 -11.74 8.97
C LEU A 121 5.96 -11.10 8.07
N ALA A 122 6.03 -11.30 6.77
CA ALA A 122 5.00 -10.81 5.85
C ALA A 122 3.67 -11.55 6.06
N MET A 123 3.71 -12.85 6.33
CA MET A 123 2.52 -13.64 6.66
C MET A 123 1.94 -13.25 8.02
N GLU A 124 2.78 -12.91 9.00
CA GLU A 124 2.32 -12.40 10.29
C GLU A 124 1.47 -11.12 10.12
N LEU A 125 1.93 -10.18 9.28
CA LEU A 125 1.15 -9.00 8.92
C LEU A 125 -0.17 -9.38 8.23
N TYR A 126 -0.11 -10.29 7.26
CA TYR A 126 -1.30 -10.74 6.54
C TYR A 126 -2.35 -11.30 7.51
N GLU A 127 -1.96 -12.23 8.36
CA GLU A 127 -2.86 -12.86 9.33
C GLU A 127 -3.45 -11.84 10.32
N TYR A 128 -2.63 -10.93 10.82
CA TYR A 128 -3.10 -9.81 11.65
C TYR A 128 -4.17 -8.98 10.94
N CYS A 129 -3.93 -8.61 9.68
CA CYS A 129 -4.85 -7.77 8.93
C CYS A 129 -6.17 -8.50 8.62
N MET A 130 -6.15 -9.81 8.38
CA MET A 130 -7.36 -10.56 8.03
C MET A 130 -8.38 -10.63 9.16
N VAL A 131 -7.94 -10.59 10.41
CA VAL A 131 -8.84 -10.59 11.58
C VAL A 131 -9.31 -9.19 11.99
N GLN A 132 -8.77 -8.14 11.39
CA GLN A 132 -9.20 -6.77 11.65
C GLN A 132 -10.59 -6.49 11.06
N PRO A 133 -11.33 -5.50 11.61
CA PRO A 133 -12.60 -5.05 11.05
C PRO A 133 -12.51 -4.72 9.55
N GLU A 134 -13.65 -4.79 8.86
CA GLU A 134 -13.73 -4.28 7.49
C GLU A 134 -13.41 -2.79 7.48
N ILE A 135 -12.68 -2.37 6.45
CA ILE A 135 -12.38 -0.96 6.26
C ILE A 135 -13.67 -0.26 5.85
N PRO A 136 -14.00 0.88 6.47
CA PRO A 136 -15.18 1.65 6.08
C PRO A 136 -15.14 1.94 4.58
N ASP A 137 -16.22 1.62 3.88
CA ASP A 137 -16.39 2.02 2.48
C ASP A 137 -16.68 3.52 2.47
N VAL A 138 -15.70 4.31 2.07
CA VAL A 138 -15.84 5.76 2.00
C VAL A 138 -16.17 6.10 0.56
N ASP A 139 -17.40 6.48 0.30
CA ASP A 139 -17.75 7.10 -0.97
C ASP A 139 -17.07 8.46 -1.06
N MET A 140 -16.17 8.62 -2.01
CA MET A 140 -15.58 9.91 -2.31
C MET A 140 -16.39 10.60 -3.40
N GLU A 141 -17.10 11.65 -3.03
CA GLU A 141 -17.68 12.58 -4.00
C GLU A 141 -16.66 13.68 -4.31
N PHE A 142 -16.34 13.84 -5.58
CA PHE A 142 -15.54 14.95 -6.07
C PHE A 142 -16.50 16.04 -6.54
N SER A 143 -16.60 17.13 -5.82
CA SER A 143 -17.29 18.33 -6.27
C SER A 143 -16.27 19.41 -6.61
N ASP A 144 -16.32 19.90 -7.85
CA ASP A 144 -15.63 21.06 -8.39
C ASP A 144 -14.22 21.34 -7.79
N ASP A 145 -13.17 20.91 -8.47
CA ASP A 145 -11.75 21.24 -8.23
C ASP A 145 -11.22 21.07 -6.78
N SER A 146 -12.06 20.69 -5.83
CA SER A 146 -11.66 20.38 -4.46
C SER A 146 -12.11 18.99 -4.04
N VAL A 147 -11.15 18.18 -3.57
CA VAL A 147 -11.44 16.86 -3.03
C VAL A 147 -11.92 17.00 -1.60
N HIS A 148 -13.18 16.69 -1.34
CA HIS A 148 -13.71 16.58 0.00
C HIS A 148 -13.99 15.12 0.31
N ALA A 149 -13.19 14.52 1.20
CA ALA A 149 -13.52 13.22 1.76
C ALA A 149 -14.41 13.43 2.98
N TYR A 150 -15.60 12.90 2.94
CA TYR A 150 -16.50 12.85 4.09
C TYR A 150 -16.41 11.45 4.69
N VAL A 151 -15.99 11.37 5.94
CA VAL A 151 -16.18 10.17 6.75
C VAL A 151 -17.54 10.36 7.44
N ASP A 152 -18.52 9.56 7.07
CA ASP A 152 -19.81 9.54 7.78
C ASP A 152 -19.62 8.76 9.08
N GLY A 153 -19.29 9.49 10.11
CA GLY A 153 -19.03 9.00 11.45
C GLY A 153 -18.05 9.93 12.17
N GLU A 154 -18.38 10.34 13.38
CA GLU A 154 -17.47 11.13 14.20
C GLU A 154 -16.26 10.27 14.59
N VAL A 155 -15.14 10.48 13.94
CA VAL A 155 -13.85 9.98 14.45
C VAL A 155 -13.40 10.94 15.55
N PRO A 156 -13.26 10.51 16.80
CA PRO A 156 -12.82 11.36 17.87
C PRO A 156 -11.45 11.97 17.56
N GLY A 157 -11.37 13.29 17.47
CA GLY A 157 -10.12 14.02 17.25
C GLY A 157 -9.92 14.55 15.83
N LEU A 158 -10.75 14.21 14.84
CA LEU A 158 -10.69 14.83 13.52
C LEU A 158 -11.58 16.09 13.49
N LYS A 159 -10.95 17.22 13.21
CA LYS A 159 -11.72 18.44 12.91
C LYS A 159 -12.41 18.27 11.54
N ARG A 160 -13.67 18.65 11.45
CA ARG A 160 -14.39 18.77 10.17
C ARG A 160 -13.52 19.52 9.17
N GLY A 161 -13.25 18.91 8.02
CA GLY A 161 -12.42 19.47 6.95
C GLY A 161 -11.00 18.91 6.84
N GLN A 162 -10.56 18.05 7.74
CA GLN A 162 -9.33 17.26 7.57
C GLN A 162 -9.70 15.81 7.30
N GLY A 163 -10.12 15.56 6.07
CA GLY A 163 -10.39 14.20 5.60
C GLY A 163 -9.09 13.39 5.62
N LEU A 164 -9.07 12.30 6.38
CA LEU A 164 -8.07 11.26 6.23
C LEU A 164 -8.36 10.58 4.90
N LEU A 165 -7.69 11.04 3.85
CA LEU A 165 -7.81 10.43 2.53
C LEU A 165 -7.02 9.12 2.54
N LEU A 166 -7.71 8.03 2.74
CA LEU A 166 -7.21 6.68 2.61
C LEU A 166 -7.05 6.34 1.14
N PHE A 167 -5.94 6.76 0.56
CA PHE A 167 -5.48 6.18 -0.68
C PHE A 167 -4.54 5.02 -0.36
N ALA A 168 -5.11 3.83 -0.23
CA ALA A 168 -4.42 2.71 -0.78
C ALA A 168 -4.58 2.87 -2.31
N VAL A 169 -3.68 3.60 -2.92
CA VAL A 169 -3.66 3.69 -4.39
C VAL A 169 -3.18 2.35 -4.88
N TYR A 170 -4.13 1.48 -5.17
CA TYR A 170 -3.88 0.22 -5.85
C TYR A 170 -3.56 0.54 -7.30
N LEU A 171 -2.30 0.80 -7.57
CA LEU A 171 -1.84 0.91 -8.94
C LEU A 171 -1.65 -0.49 -9.48
N TYR A 172 -2.68 -0.98 -10.12
CA TYR A 172 -2.55 -2.07 -11.06
C TYR A 172 -1.93 -1.48 -12.33
N PHE A 173 -0.64 -1.74 -12.52
CA PHE A 173 -0.02 -1.53 -13.82
C PHE A 173 -0.27 -2.82 -14.63
N PRO A 174 -1.09 -2.77 -15.67
CA PRO A 174 -1.07 -3.85 -16.64
C PRO A 174 0.33 -3.83 -17.25
N CYS A 175 1.13 -4.84 -16.97
CA CYS A 175 2.35 -5.07 -17.72
C CYS A 175 1.93 -5.42 -19.12
N PHE A 176 2.09 -4.48 -20.05
CA PHE A 176 1.95 -4.77 -21.46
C PHE A 176 3.18 -5.57 -21.89
N PHE A 177 2.92 -6.79 -22.34
CA PHE A 177 3.86 -7.58 -23.12
C PHE A 177 3.98 -6.99 -24.53
#